data_ec6d0e6146047398d932a2a36fc56d22
#
_entry.id   ec6d0e6146047398d932a2a36fc56d22
#
_cell.length_a   1.000
_cell.length_b   1.000
_cell.length_c   1.000
_cell.angle_alpha   90.00
_cell.angle_beta   90.00
_cell.angle_gamma   90.00
#
_symmetry.space_group_name_H-M   'P 1'
#
loop_
_entity.id
_entity.type
_entity.pdbx_description
1 polymer ?
#
loop_
_entity_poly.entity_id
_entity_poly.type
_entity_poly.pdbx_seq_one_letter_code
_entity_poly.pdbx_strand_id
1 'polypeptide(L)'
;HFGEWAAANFGSHLAKVFFRPYTEGFWKLPCEQLSPEILPTSTRLNFMKSLRMMLLRKVSGQAQSLTERELVLPLRYPTRGYGMIAEEIAERVLNMGGVIRRNAKVSEVQARADGGYVVAANQNGQAVELETDYVVSTIPTPDLVDMMFPAAPASVRQSAKKLGYLALIVLYAVTSKRDLLDTSYVYYLGRPYHRLAEMDKFCDTLCPPGENMLAVEFSCHHGDDLWKMSGQELFELSLPHLEQDGILSRKHATKLFLLRAAHAYPIRYYGFREHLDNVLEYVQAQPNLNVLGRTGEYRYIDSDQCMERAFALAEQIADTLQA
;
A
#
# COMPACT_ATOMS: atom_id res chain seq x y z
N HIS A 1 -17.33 4.75 14.96
CA HIS A 1 -16.71 5.10 13.67
C HIS A 1 -15.49 6.04 13.85
N PHE A 2 -14.75 6.27 12.76
CA PHE A 2 -13.51 7.07 12.82
C PHE A 2 -13.73 8.51 13.33
N GLY A 3 -14.81 9.17 12.92
CA GLY A 3 -15.10 10.55 13.35
C GLY A 3 -15.23 10.72 14.86
N GLU A 4 -15.94 9.81 15.52
CA GLU A 4 -16.04 9.79 17.00
C GLU A 4 -14.72 9.47 17.65
N TRP A 5 -14.00 8.49 17.12
CA TRP A 5 -12.68 8.10 17.62
C TRP A 5 -11.69 9.27 17.57
N ALA A 6 -11.65 10.00 16.45
CA ALA A 6 -10.77 11.16 16.30
C ALA A 6 -11.14 12.29 17.30
N ALA A 7 -12.43 12.57 17.46
CA ALA A 7 -12.90 13.57 18.43
C ALA A 7 -12.57 13.19 19.88
N ALA A 8 -12.72 11.90 20.23
CA ALA A 8 -12.42 11.39 21.57
C ALA A 8 -10.92 11.40 21.89
N ASN A 9 -10.04 11.15 20.89
CA ASN A 9 -8.59 11.04 21.12
C ASN A 9 -7.85 12.37 20.95
N PHE A 10 -8.33 13.29 20.08
CA PHE A 10 -7.62 14.53 19.73
C PHE A 10 -8.44 15.80 20.02
N GLY A 11 -9.67 15.64 20.50
CA GLY A 11 -10.61 16.74 20.75
C GLY A 11 -11.38 17.15 19.48
N SER A 12 -12.60 17.67 19.70
CA SER A 12 -13.55 17.99 18.64
C SER A 12 -13.04 19.05 17.64
N HIS A 13 -12.25 20.02 18.12
CA HIS A 13 -11.69 21.06 17.26
C HIS A 13 -10.70 20.48 16.24
N LEU A 14 -9.69 19.75 16.71
CA LEU A 14 -8.66 19.16 15.83
C LEU A 14 -9.27 18.09 14.91
N ALA A 15 -10.22 17.31 15.43
CA ALA A 15 -10.98 16.36 14.62
C ALA A 15 -11.69 17.06 13.44
N LYS A 16 -12.31 18.23 13.69
CA LYS A 16 -13.03 19.01 12.67
C LYS A 16 -12.11 19.69 11.65
N VAL A 17 -11.02 20.32 12.10
CA VAL A 17 -10.20 21.16 11.22
C VAL A 17 -9.12 20.40 10.47
N PHE A 18 -8.70 19.23 10.95
CA PHE A 18 -7.64 18.46 10.35
C PHE A 18 -8.05 17.01 10.00
N PHE A 19 -8.41 16.20 11.01
CA PHE A 19 -8.62 14.76 10.78
C PHE A 19 -9.76 14.48 9.80
N ARG A 20 -10.89 15.15 9.94
CA ARG A 20 -12.02 14.94 9.04
C ARG A 20 -11.69 15.35 7.59
N PRO A 21 -11.28 16.60 7.28
CA PRO A 21 -10.97 16.98 5.90
C PRO A 21 -9.88 16.13 5.27
N TYR A 22 -8.83 15.77 6.04
CA TYR A 22 -7.77 14.91 5.55
C TYR A 22 -8.27 13.49 5.24
N THR A 23 -8.97 12.88 6.19
CA THR A 23 -9.44 11.50 6.07
C THR A 23 -10.45 11.34 4.95
N GLU A 24 -11.44 12.24 4.88
CA GLU A 24 -12.46 12.21 3.82
C GLU A 24 -11.84 12.54 2.45
N GLY A 25 -10.89 13.47 2.40
CA GLY A 25 -10.14 13.79 1.19
C GLY A 25 -9.29 12.65 0.68
N PHE A 26 -8.69 11.86 1.58
CA PHE A 26 -7.86 10.70 1.24
C PHE A 26 -8.72 9.46 0.92
N TRP A 27 -9.61 9.05 1.83
CA TRP A 27 -10.38 7.81 1.68
C TRP A 27 -11.58 7.93 0.73
N LYS A 28 -11.97 9.15 0.35
CA LYS A 28 -13.14 9.45 -0.50
C LYS A 28 -14.45 8.92 0.09
N LEU A 29 -14.50 8.81 1.42
CA LEU A 29 -15.65 8.35 2.19
C LEU A 29 -15.82 9.24 3.43
N PRO A 30 -17.07 9.47 3.89
CA PRO A 30 -17.34 10.18 5.14
C PRO A 30 -16.71 9.45 6.34
N CYS A 31 -16.21 10.22 7.32
CA CYS A 31 -15.61 9.66 8.54
C CYS A 31 -16.55 8.73 9.32
N GLU A 32 -17.86 8.91 9.18
CA GLU A 32 -18.90 8.06 9.78
C GLU A 32 -18.97 6.67 9.16
N GLN A 33 -18.51 6.51 7.92
CA GLN A 33 -18.46 5.24 7.22
C GLN A 33 -17.13 4.51 7.40
N LEU A 34 -16.15 5.13 8.05
CA LEU A 34 -14.82 4.57 8.23
C LEU A 34 -14.62 4.01 9.64
N SER A 35 -13.94 2.87 9.72
CA SER A 35 -13.47 2.30 10.98
C SER A 35 -12.27 3.09 11.52
N PRO A 36 -12.08 3.23 12.84
CA PRO A 36 -10.83 3.73 13.41
C PRO A 36 -9.58 2.95 12.99
N GLU A 37 -9.76 1.75 12.47
CA GLU A 37 -8.70 0.87 12.01
C GLU A 37 -8.10 1.26 10.65
N ILE A 38 -8.62 2.30 9.98
CA ILE A 38 -8.01 2.86 8.77
C ILE A 38 -6.61 3.42 8.99
N LEU A 39 -6.27 3.77 10.23
CA LEU A 39 -4.94 4.24 10.57
C LEU A 39 -3.94 3.07 10.59
N PRO A 40 -2.70 3.27 10.08
CA PRO A 40 -1.62 2.32 10.27
C PRO A 40 -1.44 1.99 11.74
N THR A 41 -1.05 0.77 12.04
CA THR A 41 -0.83 0.32 13.43
C THR A 41 0.22 1.17 14.14
N SER A 42 1.21 1.66 13.39
CA SER A 42 2.26 2.58 13.85
C SER A 42 1.72 3.95 14.28
N THR A 43 0.67 4.46 13.65
CA THR A 43 0.11 5.79 13.91
C THR A 43 -0.84 5.81 15.12
N ARG A 44 -1.22 4.66 15.66
CA ARG A 44 -2.05 4.54 16.88
C ARG A 44 -1.29 4.87 18.17
N LEU A 45 -0.15 5.55 18.07
CA LEU A 45 0.59 6.03 19.22
C LEU A 45 -0.28 7.02 19.99
N ASN A 46 -0.65 6.61 21.20
CA ASN A 46 -1.31 7.48 22.17
C ASN A 46 -0.42 8.73 22.35
N PHE A 47 -0.96 9.94 22.12
CA PHE A 47 -0.23 11.22 22.24
C PHE A 47 0.55 11.30 23.56
N MET A 48 -0.03 10.81 24.66
CA MET A 48 0.64 10.73 25.97
C MET A 48 1.85 9.80 25.95
N LYS A 49 1.79 8.70 25.18
CA LYS A 49 2.94 7.79 25.02
C LYS A 49 4.04 8.46 24.20
N SER A 50 3.68 9.19 23.16
CA SER A 50 4.63 9.95 22.34
C SER A 50 5.27 11.09 23.12
N LEU A 51 4.49 11.83 23.93
CA LEU A 51 4.99 12.89 24.80
C LEU A 51 5.91 12.32 25.90
N ARG A 52 5.52 11.21 26.52
CA ARG A 52 6.34 10.50 27.51
C ARG A 52 7.66 10.01 26.88
N MET A 53 7.62 9.49 25.68
CA MET A 53 8.82 9.07 24.94
C MET A 53 9.73 10.24 24.59
N MET A 54 9.18 11.40 24.16
CA MET A 54 9.97 12.62 23.94
C MET A 54 10.67 13.09 25.22
N LEU A 55 10.02 13.00 26.37
CA LEU A 55 10.61 13.35 27.68
C LEU A 55 11.67 12.36 28.11
N LEU A 56 11.45 11.07 27.93
CA LEU A 56 12.38 10.00 28.26
C LEU A 56 13.61 9.97 27.33
N ARG A 57 13.48 10.44 26.09
CA ARG A 57 14.60 10.59 25.13
C ARG A 57 15.76 11.44 25.67
N LYS A 58 15.48 12.42 26.51
CA LYS A 58 16.52 13.23 27.17
C LYS A 58 17.37 12.43 28.16
N VAL A 59 16.95 11.20 28.53
CA VAL A 59 17.53 10.45 29.64
C VAL A 59 18.16 9.11 29.24
N SER A 60 17.70 8.38 28.23
CA SER A 60 18.10 6.98 27.99
C SER A 60 18.66 6.58 26.62
N GLY A 61 18.50 7.37 25.58
CA GLY A 61 19.20 7.15 24.27
C GLY A 61 18.93 5.83 23.51
N GLN A 62 18.12 4.90 24.02
CA GLN A 62 17.84 3.60 23.37
C GLN A 62 16.38 3.49 22.95
N ALA A 63 16.16 3.17 21.65
CA ALA A 63 14.86 2.85 21.10
C ALA A 63 14.55 1.36 21.28
N GLN A 64 13.35 1.03 21.80
CA GLN A 64 12.97 -0.34 22.17
C GLN A 64 11.98 -1.00 21.18
N SER A 65 11.36 -0.24 20.27
CA SER A 65 10.42 -0.77 19.28
C SER A 65 10.76 -0.29 17.86
N LEU A 66 10.26 -0.98 16.82
CA LEU A 66 10.41 -0.56 15.41
C LEU A 66 9.90 0.87 15.20
N THR A 67 8.72 1.19 15.74
CA THR A 67 8.13 2.54 15.66
C THR A 67 8.98 3.60 16.39
N GLU A 68 9.67 3.22 17.45
CA GLU A 68 10.61 4.11 18.15
C GLU A 68 11.89 4.32 17.35
N ARG A 69 12.33 3.30 16.61
CA ARG A 69 13.49 3.38 15.71
C ARG A 69 13.24 4.31 14.53
N GLU A 70 12.04 4.28 13.94
CA GLU A 70 11.64 5.18 12.83
C GLU A 70 11.74 6.67 13.22
N LEU A 71 11.48 7.00 14.48
CA LEU A 71 11.56 8.38 14.99
C LEU A 71 12.99 8.83 15.36
N VAL A 72 13.96 7.91 15.42
CA VAL A 72 15.28 8.17 16.05
C VAL A 72 16.44 8.01 15.07
N LEU A 73 16.37 7.08 14.14
CA LEU A 73 17.49 6.75 13.26
C LEU A 73 17.46 7.57 11.97
N PRO A 74 18.62 7.93 11.40
CA PRO A 74 18.66 8.50 10.07
C PRO A 74 18.08 7.49 9.08
N LEU A 75 17.12 7.94 8.28
CA LEU A 75 16.53 7.13 7.23
C LEU A 75 17.59 6.81 6.17
N ARG A 76 17.64 5.56 5.73
CA ARG A 76 18.43 5.14 4.58
C ARG A 76 17.49 4.91 3.42
N TYR A 77 17.82 5.47 2.28
CA TYR A 77 17.04 5.30 1.05
C TYR A 77 17.91 4.66 -0.03
N PRO A 78 17.40 3.67 -0.79
CA PRO A 78 18.18 3.03 -1.85
C PRO A 78 18.54 4.02 -2.97
N THR A 79 19.79 4.02 -3.42
CA THR A 79 20.34 5.00 -4.36
C THR A 79 19.69 5.00 -5.75
N ARG A 80 19.08 3.90 -6.16
CA ARG A 80 18.31 3.78 -7.41
C ARG A 80 16.80 3.68 -7.18
N GLY A 81 16.31 4.10 -5.99
CA GLY A 81 14.91 4.05 -5.63
C GLY A 81 14.51 2.77 -4.90
N TYR A 82 13.32 2.78 -4.35
CA TYR A 82 12.80 1.72 -3.48
C TYR A 82 12.68 0.35 -4.20
N GLY A 83 12.53 0.37 -5.54
CA GLY A 83 12.50 -0.84 -6.37
C GLY A 83 13.74 -1.71 -6.27
N MET A 84 14.92 -1.14 -5.91
CA MET A 84 16.15 -1.91 -5.69
C MET A 84 15.97 -3.08 -4.71
N ILE A 85 15.15 -2.90 -3.68
CA ILE A 85 14.91 -3.94 -2.67
C ILE A 85 14.24 -5.16 -3.33
N ALA A 86 13.21 -4.92 -4.14
CA ALA A 86 12.51 -6.00 -4.84
C ALA A 86 13.39 -6.64 -5.95
N GLU A 87 14.21 -5.84 -6.63
CA GLU A 87 15.15 -6.31 -7.65
C GLU A 87 16.21 -7.23 -7.03
N GLU A 88 16.81 -6.83 -5.91
CA GLU A 88 17.82 -7.62 -5.20
C GLU A 88 17.24 -8.94 -4.66
N ILE A 89 16.02 -8.90 -4.10
CA ILE A 89 15.33 -10.13 -3.65
C ILE A 89 15.06 -11.05 -4.84
N ALA A 90 14.57 -10.50 -5.97
CA ALA A 90 14.32 -11.28 -7.17
C ALA A 90 15.60 -11.94 -7.72
N GLU A 91 16.73 -11.21 -7.76
CA GLU A 91 18.00 -11.75 -8.18
C GLU A 91 18.47 -12.91 -7.27
N ARG A 92 18.33 -12.75 -5.96
CA ARG A 92 18.65 -13.83 -5.01
C ARG A 92 17.79 -15.06 -5.20
N VAL A 93 16.48 -14.88 -5.42
CA VAL A 93 15.57 -16.00 -5.72
C VAL A 93 16.02 -16.76 -6.96
N LEU A 94 16.36 -16.06 -8.04
CA LEU A 94 16.84 -16.66 -9.28
C LEU A 94 18.19 -17.39 -9.07
N ASN A 95 19.13 -16.80 -8.32
CA ASN A 95 20.44 -17.38 -8.02
C ASN A 95 20.34 -18.64 -7.14
N MET A 96 19.27 -18.76 -6.36
CA MET A 96 18.94 -19.96 -5.57
C MET A 96 18.18 -21.04 -6.36
N GLY A 97 17.96 -20.85 -7.67
CA GLY A 97 17.23 -21.77 -8.54
C GLY A 97 15.71 -21.56 -8.56
N GLY A 98 15.21 -20.52 -7.92
CA GLY A 98 13.81 -20.15 -8.00
C GLY A 98 13.42 -19.62 -9.39
N VAL A 99 12.13 -19.65 -9.71
CA VAL A 99 11.60 -19.18 -11.00
C VAL A 99 10.69 -17.99 -10.79
N ILE A 100 10.92 -16.90 -11.53
CA ILE A 100 10.05 -15.71 -11.55
C ILE A 100 9.40 -15.62 -12.93
N ARG A 101 8.08 -15.74 -12.97
CA ARG A 101 7.27 -15.61 -14.19
C ARG A 101 6.63 -14.23 -14.24
N ARG A 102 7.11 -13.38 -15.14
CA ARG A 102 6.52 -12.06 -15.40
C ARG A 102 5.45 -12.15 -16.48
N ASN A 103 4.55 -11.17 -16.50
CA ASN A 103 3.41 -11.11 -17.44
C ASN A 103 2.55 -12.39 -17.40
N ALA A 104 2.48 -13.02 -16.23
CA ALA A 104 1.69 -14.19 -15.95
C ALA A 104 0.51 -13.80 -15.03
N LYS A 105 -0.67 -13.67 -15.61
CA LYS A 105 -1.89 -13.34 -14.86
C LYS A 105 -2.57 -14.64 -14.44
N VAL A 106 -2.59 -14.91 -13.13
CA VAL A 106 -3.32 -16.04 -12.56
C VAL A 106 -4.82 -15.86 -12.82
N SER A 107 -5.48 -16.92 -13.21
CA SER A 107 -6.92 -16.95 -13.49
C SER A 107 -7.69 -17.95 -12.63
N GLU A 108 -7.03 -19.00 -12.13
CA GLU A 108 -7.64 -20.02 -11.30
C GLU A 108 -6.63 -20.65 -10.33
N VAL A 109 -7.10 -20.99 -9.15
CA VAL A 109 -6.37 -21.75 -8.12
C VAL A 109 -7.23 -22.95 -7.76
N GLN A 110 -6.93 -24.11 -8.34
CA GLN A 110 -7.69 -25.35 -8.17
C GLN A 110 -7.07 -26.21 -7.08
N ALA A 111 -7.86 -26.55 -6.06
CA ALA A 111 -7.44 -27.49 -5.02
C ALA A 111 -7.36 -28.93 -5.57
N ARG A 112 -6.31 -29.66 -5.17
CA ARG A 112 -6.09 -31.08 -5.49
C ARG A 112 -6.47 -31.95 -4.31
N ALA A 113 -6.78 -33.22 -4.60
CA ALA A 113 -7.19 -34.21 -3.57
C ALA A 113 -6.07 -34.51 -2.55
N ASP A 114 -4.80 -34.33 -2.93
CA ASP A 114 -3.63 -34.55 -2.08
C ASP A 114 -3.27 -33.34 -1.20
N GLY A 115 -4.05 -32.27 -1.25
CA GLY A 115 -3.83 -31.04 -0.48
C GLY A 115 -2.96 -30.00 -1.17
N GLY A 116 -2.48 -30.29 -2.39
CA GLY A 116 -1.79 -29.33 -3.26
C GLY A 116 -2.75 -28.54 -4.15
N TYR A 117 -2.19 -27.83 -5.13
CA TYR A 117 -2.93 -26.96 -6.05
C TYR A 117 -2.46 -27.07 -7.48
N VAL A 118 -3.37 -26.78 -8.42
CA VAL A 118 -3.04 -26.42 -9.80
C VAL A 118 -3.34 -24.94 -9.95
N VAL A 119 -2.33 -24.15 -10.32
CA VAL A 119 -2.46 -22.71 -10.55
C VAL A 119 -2.46 -22.47 -12.06
N ALA A 120 -3.60 -22.05 -12.60
CA ALA A 120 -3.72 -21.67 -14.00
C ALA A 120 -3.44 -20.16 -14.18
N ALA A 121 -2.66 -19.84 -15.20
CA ALA A 121 -2.32 -18.45 -15.52
C ALA A 121 -2.27 -18.23 -17.04
N ASN A 122 -2.46 -17.00 -17.45
CA ASN A 122 -2.18 -16.53 -18.82
C ASN A 122 -0.83 -15.79 -18.81
N GLN A 123 0.17 -16.37 -19.45
CA GLN A 123 1.49 -15.75 -19.59
C GLN A 123 1.70 -15.32 -21.05
N ASN A 124 1.75 -14.01 -21.30
CA ASN A 124 1.91 -13.42 -22.64
C ASN A 124 0.89 -13.94 -23.67
N GLY A 125 -0.36 -14.20 -23.25
CA GLY A 125 -1.42 -14.73 -24.10
C GLY A 125 -1.49 -16.26 -24.19
N GLN A 126 -0.58 -16.98 -23.56
CA GLN A 126 -0.56 -18.44 -23.51
C GLN A 126 -1.07 -18.96 -22.17
N ALA A 127 -1.91 -19.98 -22.17
CA ALA A 127 -2.33 -20.68 -20.96
C ALA A 127 -1.15 -21.49 -20.40
N VAL A 128 -0.92 -21.35 -19.09
CA VAL A 128 0.10 -22.09 -18.34
C VAL A 128 -0.54 -22.66 -17.08
N GLU A 129 -0.26 -23.91 -16.77
CA GLU A 129 -0.67 -24.56 -15.52
C GLU A 129 0.58 -24.96 -14.73
N LEU A 130 0.52 -24.77 -13.42
CA LEU A 130 1.58 -25.12 -12.48
C LEU A 130 1.00 -25.92 -11.34
N GLU A 131 1.49 -27.15 -11.16
CA GLU A 131 1.22 -27.95 -9.98
C GLU A 131 2.14 -27.52 -8.84
N THR A 132 1.61 -27.43 -7.62
CA THR A 132 2.35 -27.02 -6.44
C THR A 132 1.76 -27.65 -5.17
N ASP A 133 2.59 -27.90 -4.17
CA ASP A 133 2.17 -28.42 -2.88
C ASP A 133 1.68 -27.30 -1.95
N TYR A 134 2.09 -26.04 -2.20
CA TYR A 134 1.79 -24.90 -1.34
C TYR A 134 1.56 -23.61 -2.14
N VAL A 135 0.60 -22.80 -1.74
CA VAL A 135 0.33 -21.47 -2.33
C VAL A 135 0.42 -20.38 -1.28
N VAL A 136 1.18 -19.35 -1.54
CA VAL A 136 1.17 -18.09 -0.80
C VAL A 136 0.65 -16.99 -1.72
N SER A 137 -0.53 -16.47 -1.43
CA SER A 137 -1.17 -15.42 -2.22
C SER A 137 -0.90 -14.04 -1.64
N THR A 138 -0.41 -13.12 -2.46
CA THR A 138 -0.22 -11.71 -2.10
C THR A 138 -1.17 -10.77 -2.85
N ILE A 139 -2.02 -11.31 -3.73
CA ILE A 139 -3.05 -10.54 -4.44
C ILE A 139 -4.20 -10.16 -3.50
N PRO A 140 -5.10 -9.24 -3.89
CA PRO A 140 -6.30 -8.94 -3.11
C PRO A 140 -7.07 -10.20 -2.76
N THR A 141 -7.39 -10.39 -1.48
CA THR A 141 -8.11 -11.60 -1.03
C THR A 141 -9.46 -11.81 -1.71
N PRO A 142 -10.26 -10.76 -2.04
CA PRO A 142 -11.45 -10.94 -2.87
C PRO A 142 -11.17 -11.57 -4.23
N ASP A 143 -10.10 -11.16 -4.89
CA ASP A 143 -9.70 -11.71 -6.20
C ASP A 143 -9.27 -13.18 -6.06
N LEU A 144 -8.53 -13.52 -5.00
CA LEU A 144 -8.18 -14.91 -4.70
C LEU A 144 -9.44 -15.77 -4.53
N VAL A 145 -10.42 -15.32 -3.74
CA VAL A 145 -11.68 -16.06 -3.51
C VAL A 145 -12.45 -16.30 -4.81
N ASP A 146 -12.44 -15.33 -5.72
CA ASP A 146 -13.10 -15.47 -7.02
C ASP A 146 -12.38 -16.44 -7.98
N MET A 147 -11.06 -16.65 -7.77
CA MET A 147 -10.22 -17.57 -8.56
C MET A 147 -10.19 -19.01 -8.00
N MET A 148 -10.71 -19.24 -6.80
CA MET A 148 -10.65 -20.58 -6.18
C MET A 148 -11.60 -21.58 -6.86
N PHE A 149 -11.10 -22.80 -7.09
CA PHE A 149 -11.89 -23.96 -7.52
C PHE A 149 -11.61 -25.19 -6.62
N PRO A 150 -12.64 -25.84 -6.06
CA PRO A 150 -14.08 -25.51 -6.17
C PRO A 150 -14.41 -24.11 -5.67
N ALA A 151 -15.46 -23.52 -6.24
CA ALA A 151 -15.84 -22.15 -5.89
C ALA A 151 -16.17 -22.02 -4.38
N ALA A 152 -15.70 -20.98 -3.75
CA ALA A 152 -15.99 -20.66 -2.36
C ALA A 152 -17.52 -20.57 -2.10
N PRO A 153 -17.99 -20.86 -0.88
CA PRO A 153 -19.39 -20.73 -0.52
C PRO A 153 -19.97 -19.36 -0.86
N ALA A 154 -21.25 -19.30 -1.20
CA ALA A 154 -21.91 -18.07 -1.61
C ALA A 154 -21.79 -16.94 -0.55
N SER A 155 -21.85 -17.28 0.74
CA SER A 155 -21.68 -16.34 1.86
C SER A 155 -20.28 -15.72 1.86
N VAL A 156 -19.24 -16.50 1.63
CA VAL A 156 -17.85 -16.04 1.55
C VAL A 156 -17.65 -15.11 0.35
N ARG A 157 -18.15 -15.50 -0.82
CA ARG A 157 -18.09 -14.67 -2.04
C ARG A 157 -18.88 -13.35 -1.89
N GLN A 158 -20.00 -13.37 -1.18
CA GLN A 158 -20.74 -12.15 -0.86
C GLN A 158 -19.96 -11.22 0.09
N SER A 159 -19.31 -11.79 1.10
CA SER A 159 -18.43 -11.03 2.01
C SER A 159 -17.22 -10.47 1.26
N ALA A 160 -16.56 -11.25 0.40
CA ALA A 160 -15.44 -10.82 -0.42
C ALA A 160 -15.79 -9.60 -1.28
N LYS A 161 -16.97 -9.57 -1.92
CA LYS A 161 -17.45 -8.42 -2.71
C LYS A 161 -17.67 -7.13 -1.92
N LYS A 162 -17.72 -7.21 -0.58
CA LYS A 162 -17.81 -6.03 0.30
C LYS A 162 -16.44 -5.45 0.64
N LEU A 163 -15.36 -6.19 0.43
CA LEU A 163 -14.00 -5.78 0.73
C LEU A 163 -13.40 -5.05 -0.47
N GLY A 164 -13.31 -3.72 -0.38
CA GLY A 164 -12.79 -2.88 -1.45
C GLY A 164 -11.41 -2.30 -1.13
N TYR A 165 -10.77 -1.77 -2.15
CA TYR A 165 -9.48 -1.09 -2.04
C TYR A 165 -9.56 0.31 -2.63
N LEU A 166 -8.88 1.25 -1.97
CA LEU A 166 -8.63 2.57 -2.52
C LEU A 166 -7.51 2.46 -3.54
N ALA A 167 -7.71 3.06 -4.69
CA ALA A 167 -6.69 3.17 -5.74
C ALA A 167 -5.79 4.39 -5.49
N LEU A 168 -4.60 4.32 -6.04
CA LEU A 168 -3.62 5.40 -6.02
C LEU A 168 -3.15 5.69 -7.44
N ILE A 169 -3.09 6.97 -7.78
CA ILE A 169 -2.47 7.48 -8.99
C ILE A 169 -1.28 8.31 -8.57
N VAL A 170 -0.14 8.09 -9.19
CA VAL A 170 1.06 8.92 -9.01
C VAL A 170 1.44 9.50 -10.36
N LEU A 171 1.31 10.82 -10.47
CA LEU A 171 1.79 11.59 -11.60
C LEU A 171 3.18 12.13 -11.27
N TYR A 172 4.17 11.73 -12.02
CA TYR A 172 5.51 12.27 -11.94
C TYR A 172 5.71 13.37 -12.98
N ALA A 173 6.05 14.57 -12.52
CA ALA A 173 6.44 15.69 -13.38
C ALA A 173 7.96 15.89 -13.30
N VAL A 174 8.66 15.63 -14.40
CA VAL A 174 10.11 15.87 -14.52
C VAL A 174 10.36 17.35 -14.72
N THR A 175 11.37 17.87 -14.05
CA THR A 175 11.76 19.29 -14.09
C THR A 175 13.26 19.45 -13.89
N SER A 176 13.84 20.56 -14.33
CA SER A 176 15.21 20.96 -13.98
C SER A 176 15.29 21.79 -12.69
N LYS A 177 14.14 22.16 -12.10
CA LYS A 177 14.12 22.89 -10.83
C LYS A 177 14.41 21.95 -9.67
N ARG A 178 15.20 22.43 -8.72
CA ARG A 178 15.47 21.76 -7.44
C ARG A 178 14.83 22.55 -6.31
N ASP A 179 14.78 21.94 -5.14
CA ASP A 179 14.20 22.59 -3.94
C ASP A 179 12.76 23.08 -4.17
N LEU A 180 11.94 22.17 -4.74
CA LEU A 180 10.52 22.43 -4.97
C LEU A 180 9.73 22.43 -3.66
N LEU A 181 10.16 21.60 -2.71
CA LEU A 181 9.57 21.44 -1.38
C LEU A 181 10.66 21.64 -0.30
N ASP A 182 10.27 22.11 0.88
CA ASP A 182 11.18 22.21 2.03
C ASP A 182 11.51 20.84 2.65
N THR A 183 10.71 19.81 2.34
CA THR A 183 10.85 18.45 2.85
C THR A 183 10.72 17.43 1.72
N SER A 184 11.00 16.14 2.00
CA SER A 184 10.85 15.08 1.01
C SER A 184 9.41 14.92 0.52
N TYR A 185 8.42 15.18 1.37
CA TYR A 185 7.00 15.18 0.98
C TYR A 185 6.14 16.05 1.90
N VAL A 186 5.01 16.50 1.35
CA VAL A 186 4.01 17.33 2.04
C VAL A 186 2.62 16.81 1.76
N TYR A 187 1.78 16.73 2.80
CA TYR A 187 0.35 16.43 2.66
C TYR A 187 -0.46 17.70 2.47
N TYR A 188 -1.50 17.60 1.65
CA TYR A 188 -2.37 18.74 1.33
C TYR A 188 -3.83 18.47 1.72
N LEU A 189 -4.49 19.51 2.20
CA LEU A 189 -5.94 19.53 2.44
C LEU A 189 -6.62 20.41 1.39
N GLY A 190 -7.77 19.97 0.89
CA GLY A 190 -8.57 20.77 -0.05
C GLY A 190 -7.95 20.95 -1.43
N ARG A 191 -7.00 20.10 -1.81
CA ARG A 191 -6.42 20.03 -3.14
C ARG A 191 -6.92 18.77 -3.87
N PRO A 192 -6.86 18.71 -5.22
CA PRO A 192 -7.22 17.49 -5.95
C PRO A 192 -6.28 16.31 -5.63
N TYR A 193 -5.05 16.58 -5.26
CA TYR A 193 -4.06 15.62 -4.77
C TYR A 193 -3.96 15.68 -3.24
N HIS A 194 -3.53 14.59 -2.63
CA HIS A 194 -3.38 14.51 -1.17
C HIS A 194 -1.93 14.63 -0.70
N ARG A 195 -0.95 14.34 -1.56
CA ARG A 195 0.48 14.41 -1.24
C ARG A 195 1.30 14.87 -2.44
N LEU A 196 2.33 15.65 -2.17
CA LEU A 196 3.43 15.91 -3.09
C LEU A 196 4.70 15.33 -2.50
N ALA A 197 5.57 14.78 -3.35
CA ALA A 197 6.89 14.31 -2.93
C ALA A 197 7.94 14.73 -3.95
N GLU A 198 9.05 15.27 -3.46
CA GLU A 198 10.20 15.65 -4.29
C GLU A 198 11.25 14.55 -4.22
N MET A 199 11.55 13.94 -5.36
CA MET A 199 12.35 12.72 -5.40
C MET A 199 13.81 12.96 -5.01
N ASP A 200 14.42 14.07 -5.42
CA ASP A 200 15.79 14.44 -5.03
C ASP A 200 15.98 14.57 -3.51
N LYS A 201 14.92 14.86 -2.76
CA LYS A 201 14.97 14.97 -1.29
C LYS A 201 15.06 13.63 -0.57
N PHE A 202 14.75 12.52 -1.26
CA PHE A 202 14.96 11.17 -0.72
C PHE A 202 16.40 10.70 -0.96
N CYS A 203 16.91 10.91 -2.16
CA CYS A 203 18.27 10.61 -2.55
C CYS A 203 18.62 11.38 -3.84
N ASP A 204 19.77 12.06 -3.84
CA ASP A 204 20.27 12.89 -4.93
C ASP A 204 20.64 12.13 -6.22
N THR A 205 20.67 10.80 -6.15
CA THR A 205 20.96 9.91 -7.28
C THR A 205 19.71 9.32 -7.95
N LEU A 206 18.50 9.67 -7.48
CA LEU A 206 17.24 9.16 -8.04
C LEU A 206 16.90 9.72 -9.40
N CYS A 207 17.33 10.95 -9.67
CA CYS A 207 17.12 11.60 -10.94
C CYS A 207 18.44 11.74 -11.70
N PRO A 208 18.44 11.76 -13.05
CA PRO A 208 19.61 12.07 -13.85
C PRO A 208 20.19 13.46 -13.49
N PRO A 209 21.50 13.69 -13.69
CA PRO A 209 22.10 14.99 -13.45
C PRO A 209 21.37 16.11 -14.18
N GLY A 210 20.97 17.16 -13.46
CA GLY A 210 20.23 18.30 -14.01
C GLY A 210 18.71 18.11 -14.10
N GLU A 211 18.21 16.95 -13.75
CA GLU A 211 16.77 16.67 -13.63
C GLU A 211 16.37 16.47 -12.16
N ASN A 212 15.11 16.71 -11.86
CA ASN A 212 14.42 16.41 -10.62
C ASN A 212 13.01 15.94 -10.95
N MET A 213 12.30 15.40 -10.00
CA MET A 213 10.98 14.84 -10.24
C MET A 213 10.05 15.11 -9.06
N LEU A 214 8.90 15.74 -9.36
CA LEU A 214 7.82 15.93 -8.42
C LEU A 214 6.77 14.83 -8.62
N ALA A 215 6.54 14.05 -7.58
CA ALA A 215 5.42 13.11 -7.54
C ALA A 215 4.18 13.80 -6.98
N VAL A 216 3.08 13.75 -7.73
CA VAL A 216 1.76 14.26 -7.35
C VAL A 216 0.83 13.07 -7.16
N GLU A 217 0.37 12.86 -5.93
CA GLU A 217 -0.37 11.66 -5.56
C GLU A 217 -1.86 11.92 -5.37
N PHE A 218 -2.67 11.10 -6.04
CA PHE A 218 -4.14 11.17 -5.98
C PHE A 218 -4.68 9.84 -5.47
N SER A 219 -5.49 9.90 -4.42
CA SER A 219 -6.33 8.78 -4.01
C SER A 219 -7.67 8.85 -4.73
N CYS A 220 -8.18 7.70 -5.17
CA CYS A 220 -9.43 7.60 -5.91
C CYS A 220 -10.02 6.19 -5.78
N HIS A 221 -11.24 5.98 -6.26
CA HIS A 221 -11.76 4.63 -6.45
C HIS A 221 -11.40 4.13 -7.86
N HIS A 222 -11.14 2.83 -7.96
CA HIS A 222 -10.88 2.21 -9.27
C HIS A 222 -12.09 2.41 -10.20
N GLY A 223 -11.82 2.97 -11.38
CA GLY A 223 -12.83 3.20 -12.41
C GLY A 223 -13.64 4.51 -12.30
N ASP A 224 -13.36 5.36 -11.29
CA ASP A 224 -13.96 6.69 -11.23
C ASP A 224 -13.37 7.65 -12.29
N ASP A 225 -13.87 8.88 -12.34
CA ASP A 225 -13.43 9.85 -13.36
C ASP A 225 -11.97 10.25 -13.18
N LEU A 226 -11.51 10.38 -11.93
CA LEU A 226 -10.10 10.70 -11.64
C LEU A 226 -9.17 9.55 -12.09
N TRP A 227 -9.60 8.30 -11.89
CA TRP A 227 -8.87 7.11 -12.35
C TRP A 227 -8.68 7.06 -13.86
N LYS A 228 -9.65 7.55 -14.64
CA LYS A 228 -9.63 7.53 -16.11
C LYS A 228 -8.79 8.65 -16.73
N MET A 229 -8.52 9.73 -16.00
CA MET A 229 -7.78 10.89 -16.51
C MET A 229 -6.39 10.50 -16.99
N SER A 230 -5.98 11.04 -18.14
CA SER A 230 -4.61 10.95 -18.64
C SER A 230 -3.62 11.71 -17.73
N GLY A 231 -2.32 11.44 -17.89
CA GLY A 231 -1.28 12.20 -17.18
C GLY A 231 -1.35 13.70 -17.45
N GLN A 232 -1.71 14.09 -18.68
CA GLN A 232 -1.87 15.50 -19.03
C GLN A 232 -3.07 16.13 -18.33
N GLU A 233 -4.22 15.45 -18.28
CA GLU A 233 -5.41 15.96 -17.59
C GLU A 233 -5.17 16.10 -16.08
N LEU A 234 -4.48 15.14 -15.44
CA LEU A 234 -4.10 15.21 -14.03
C LEU A 234 -3.10 16.35 -13.78
N PHE A 235 -2.19 16.59 -14.71
CA PHE A 235 -1.26 17.73 -14.62
C PHE A 235 -2.02 19.05 -14.70
N GLU A 236 -2.93 19.21 -15.68
CA GLU A 236 -3.76 20.41 -15.82
C GLU A 236 -4.63 20.65 -14.58
N LEU A 237 -5.18 19.59 -13.98
CA LEU A 237 -5.95 19.65 -12.74
C LEU A 237 -5.10 20.16 -11.56
N SER A 238 -3.82 19.78 -11.51
CA SER A 238 -2.90 20.13 -10.41
C SER A 238 -2.24 21.47 -10.60
N LEU A 239 -1.98 21.89 -11.83
CA LEU A 239 -1.12 23.02 -12.19
C LEU A 239 -1.51 24.33 -11.56
N PRO A 240 -2.80 24.76 -11.52
CA PRO A 240 -3.17 26.02 -10.88
C PRO A 240 -2.75 26.09 -9.40
N HIS A 241 -2.81 24.95 -8.71
CA HIS A 241 -2.41 24.83 -7.32
C HIS A 241 -0.89 24.83 -7.15
N LEU A 242 -0.19 24.11 -8.02
CA LEU A 242 1.27 24.05 -8.01
C LEU A 242 1.89 25.42 -8.32
N GLU A 243 1.29 26.18 -9.24
CA GLU A 243 1.71 27.54 -9.57
C GLU A 243 1.38 28.55 -8.46
N GLN A 244 0.18 28.45 -7.87
CA GLN A 244 -0.24 29.27 -6.74
C GLN A 244 0.70 29.11 -5.55
N ASP A 245 1.12 27.88 -5.26
CA ASP A 245 1.99 27.55 -4.14
C ASP A 245 3.50 27.77 -4.50
N GLY A 246 3.82 28.22 -5.74
CA GLY A 246 5.19 28.52 -6.20
C GLY A 246 6.06 27.28 -6.44
N ILE A 247 5.47 26.07 -6.43
CA ILE A 247 6.19 24.80 -6.49
C ILE A 247 6.66 24.51 -7.92
N LEU A 248 5.74 24.41 -8.88
CA LEU A 248 6.04 24.08 -10.25
C LEU A 248 5.13 24.87 -11.20
N SER A 249 5.70 25.41 -12.28
CA SER A 249 4.92 26.01 -13.35
C SER A 249 5.03 25.20 -14.64
N ARG A 250 4.05 25.38 -15.53
CA ARG A 250 3.96 24.66 -16.83
C ARG A 250 5.28 24.63 -17.59
N LYS A 251 5.95 25.78 -17.71
CA LYS A 251 7.21 25.92 -18.48
C LYS A 251 8.38 25.09 -17.93
N HIS A 252 8.29 24.66 -16.69
CA HIS A 252 9.34 23.89 -16.04
C HIS A 252 9.07 22.38 -16.00
N ALA A 253 7.86 21.92 -16.32
CA ALA A 253 7.56 20.52 -16.46
C ALA A 253 7.94 20.04 -17.88
N THR A 254 8.92 19.13 -17.99
CA THR A 254 9.48 18.68 -19.28
C THR A 254 8.90 17.37 -19.76
N LYS A 255 8.58 16.44 -18.83
CA LYS A 255 7.98 15.14 -19.10
C LYS A 255 7.01 14.78 -18.00
N LEU A 256 6.03 13.95 -18.34
CA LEU A 256 5.07 13.38 -17.39
C LEU A 256 5.11 11.86 -17.47
N PHE A 257 5.12 11.21 -16.31
CA PHE A 257 4.94 9.76 -16.18
C PHE A 257 3.74 9.49 -15.28
N LEU A 258 3.00 8.44 -15.56
CA LEU A 258 1.81 8.10 -14.81
C LEU A 258 1.85 6.65 -14.36
N LEU A 259 1.72 6.45 -13.06
CA LEU A 259 1.54 5.15 -12.44
C LEU A 259 0.16 5.04 -11.80
N ARG A 260 -0.44 3.87 -11.87
CA ARG A 260 -1.71 3.54 -11.23
C ARG A 260 -1.60 2.23 -10.45
N ALA A 261 -2.10 2.24 -9.22
CA ALA A 261 -2.26 1.07 -8.40
C ALA A 261 -3.75 0.92 -8.03
N ALA A 262 -4.41 -0.09 -8.58
CA ALA A 262 -5.84 -0.31 -8.37
C ALA A 262 -6.17 -0.70 -6.92
N HIS A 263 -5.24 -1.38 -6.23
CA HIS A 263 -5.41 -1.92 -4.89
C HIS A 263 -4.29 -1.41 -3.96
N ALA A 264 -4.25 -0.09 -3.70
CA ALA A 264 -3.19 0.51 -2.89
C ALA A 264 -3.43 0.37 -1.39
N TYR A 265 -4.67 0.59 -0.95
CA TYR A 265 -5.04 0.57 0.47
C TYR A 265 -6.35 -0.16 0.71
N PRO A 266 -6.43 -1.14 1.64
CA PRO A 266 -7.69 -1.78 2.00
C PRO A 266 -8.64 -0.78 2.67
N ILE A 267 -9.86 -0.64 2.15
CA ILE A 267 -10.86 0.28 2.70
C ILE A 267 -11.53 -0.37 3.90
N ARG A 268 -11.16 0.06 5.09
CA ARG A 268 -11.76 -0.43 6.34
C ARG A 268 -12.95 0.45 6.72
N TYR A 269 -14.09 0.18 6.11
CA TYR A 269 -15.35 0.82 6.46
C TYR A 269 -15.88 0.34 7.81
N TYR A 270 -16.81 1.06 8.38
CA TYR A 270 -17.43 0.67 9.66
C TYR A 270 -18.21 -0.65 9.50
N GLY A 271 -17.83 -1.68 10.26
CA GLY A 271 -18.39 -3.02 10.15
C GLY A 271 -17.67 -3.97 9.18
N PHE A 272 -16.55 -3.58 8.57
CA PHE A 272 -15.80 -4.44 7.62
C PHE A 272 -15.33 -5.78 8.22
N ARG A 273 -15.13 -5.82 9.54
CA ARG A 273 -14.61 -7.00 10.26
C ARG A 273 -15.43 -8.25 10.00
N GLU A 274 -16.74 -8.18 10.09
CA GLU A 274 -17.64 -9.33 9.84
C GLU A 274 -17.37 -9.99 8.48
N HIS A 275 -17.19 -9.17 7.44
CA HIS A 275 -16.91 -9.68 6.10
C HIS A 275 -15.48 -10.16 5.97
N LEU A 276 -14.51 -9.47 6.54
CA LEU A 276 -13.12 -9.87 6.50
C LEU A 276 -12.89 -11.20 7.22
N ASP A 277 -13.42 -11.34 8.43
CA ASP A 277 -13.25 -12.53 9.25
C ASP A 277 -13.86 -13.75 8.54
N ASN A 278 -15.09 -13.65 7.99
CA ASN A 278 -15.71 -14.72 7.20
C ASN A 278 -14.84 -15.15 6.00
N VAL A 279 -14.19 -14.20 5.32
CA VAL A 279 -13.32 -14.50 4.17
C VAL A 279 -12.01 -15.14 4.62
N LEU A 280 -11.37 -14.56 5.65
CA LEU A 280 -10.07 -15.05 6.14
C LEU A 280 -10.19 -16.42 6.79
N GLU A 281 -11.25 -16.68 7.57
CA GLU A 281 -11.53 -18.01 8.14
C GLU A 281 -11.67 -19.07 7.04
N TYR A 282 -12.40 -18.76 5.97
CA TYR A 282 -12.52 -19.68 4.85
C TYR A 282 -11.17 -19.96 4.18
N VAL A 283 -10.37 -18.92 3.90
CA VAL A 283 -9.06 -19.06 3.24
C VAL A 283 -8.08 -19.81 4.14
N GLN A 284 -8.05 -19.51 5.44
CA GLN A 284 -7.18 -20.18 6.41
C GLN A 284 -7.55 -21.65 6.65
N ALA A 285 -8.80 -22.02 6.40
CA ALA A 285 -9.24 -23.41 6.47
C ALA A 285 -8.79 -24.26 5.26
N GLN A 286 -8.26 -23.63 4.21
CA GLN A 286 -7.73 -24.37 3.06
C GLN A 286 -6.34 -24.93 3.39
N PRO A 287 -6.09 -26.24 3.14
CA PRO A 287 -4.78 -26.81 3.38
C PRO A 287 -3.72 -26.14 2.50
N ASN A 288 -2.53 -25.91 3.03
CA ASN A 288 -1.37 -25.40 2.29
C ASN A 288 -1.64 -24.11 1.48
N LEU A 289 -2.55 -23.26 1.95
CA LEU A 289 -2.85 -21.95 1.35
C LEU A 289 -2.74 -20.84 2.41
N ASN A 290 -1.90 -19.87 2.15
CA ASN A 290 -1.81 -18.66 2.98
C ASN A 290 -1.98 -17.38 2.16
N VAL A 291 -2.47 -16.34 2.81
CA VAL A 291 -2.46 -14.97 2.30
C VAL A 291 -1.39 -14.16 3.04
N LEU A 292 -0.73 -13.24 2.33
CA LEU A 292 0.37 -12.47 2.86
C LEU A 292 0.37 -11.03 2.33
N GLY A 293 0.83 -10.11 3.17
CA GLY A 293 1.07 -8.72 2.79
C GLY A 293 -0.16 -7.82 2.83
N ARG A 294 0.02 -6.56 2.45
CA ARG A 294 -0.99 -5.50 2.58
C ARG A 294 -2.32 -5.87 1.91
N THR A 295 -2.28 -6.36 0.69
CA THR A 295 -3.46 -6.71 -0.11
C THR A 295 -4.02 -8.07 0.24
N GLY A 296 -3.15 -9.08 0.40
CA GLY A 296 -3.56 -10.43 0.73
C GLY A 296 -4.15 -10.60 2.13
N GLU A 297 -3.66 -9.86 3.13
CA GLU A 297 -4.19 -9.92 4.49
C GLU A 297 -5.19 -8.80 4.82
N TYR A 298 -5.50 -7.96 3.82
CA TYR A 298 -6.36 -6.78 4.01
C TYR A 298 -5.88 -5.88 5.17
N ARG A 299 -4.55 -5.65 5.26
CA ARG A 299 -3.91 -4.89 6.33
C ARG A 299 -3.23 -3.64 5.80
N TYR A 300 -3.36 -2.54 6.54
CA TYR A 300 -2.57 -1.34 6.27
C TYR A 300 -1.22 -1.46 6.99
N ILE A 301 -0.27 -2.11 6.33
CA ILE A 301 1.11 -2.35 6.80
C ILE A 301 2.10 -1.88 5.73
N ASP A 302 3.31 -1.55 6.17
CA ASP A 302 4.39 -1.11 5.30
C ASP A 302 5.27 -2.31 4.86
N SER A 303 6.20 -2.09 3.95
CA SER A 303 6.96 -3.17 3.31
C SER A 303 7.91 -3.91 4.25
N ASP A 304 8.46 -3.24 5.27
CA ASP A 304 9.24 -3.85 6.32
C ASP A 304 8.42 -4.87 7.13
N GLN A 305 7.18 -4.49 7.48
CA GLN A 305 6.22 -5.38 8.15
C GLN A 305 5.78 -6.54 7.22
N CYS A 306 5.65 -6.28 5.92
CA CYS A 306 5.40 -7.35 4.95
C CYS A 306 6.55 -8.35 4.90
N MET A 307 7.80 -7.89 4.91
CA MET A 307 8.99 -8.74 4.93
C MET A 307 9.11 -9.55 6.22
N GLU A 308 8.89 -8.92 7.39
CA GLU A 308 8.88 -9.63 8.69
C GLU A 308 7.89 -10.78 8.69
N ARG A 309 6.67 -10.54 8.19
CA ARG A 309 5.62 -11.55 8.09
C ARG A 309 5.96 -12.64 7.08
N ALA A 310 6.65 -12.29 5.99
CA ALA A 310 7.10 -13.25 4.99
C ALA A 310 8.15 -14.21 5.56
N PHE A 311 9.10 -13.70 6.36
CA PHE A 311 10.07 -14.56 7.06
C PHE A 311 9.40 -15.52 8.04
N ALA A 312 8.48 -15.01 8.88
CA ALA A 312 7.76 -15.86 9.83
C ALA A 312 6.93 -16.95 9.13
N LEU A 313 6.26 -16.62 8.01
CA LEU A 313 5.50 -17.60 7.22
C LEU A 313 6.43 -18.62 6.55
N ALA A 314 7.58 -18.19 6.03
CA ALA A 314 8.54 -19.10 5.39
C ALA A 314 9.10 -20.15 6.38
N GLU A 315 9.36 -19.77 7.62
CA GLU A 315 9.76 -20.71 8.69
C GLU A 315 8.64 -21.75 8.96
N GLN A 316 7.40 -21.31 9.09
CA GLN A 316 6.24 -22.22 9.28
C GLN A 316 6.06 -23.20 8.12
N ILE A 317 6.22 -22.73 6.88
CA ILE A 317 6.11 -23.58 5.68
C ILE A 317 7.25 -24.60 5.66
N ALA A 318 8.48 -24.20 5.97
CA ALA A 318 9.63 -25.09 6.01
C ALA A 318 9.44 -26.22 7.03
N ASP A 319 8.92 -25.93 8.21
CA ASP A 319 8.59 -26.93 9.24
C ASP A 319 7.49 -27.89 8.76
N THR A 320 6.47 -27.37 8.06
CA THR A 320 5.35 -28.20 7.53
C THR A 320 5.80 -29.16 6.42
N LEU A 321 6.73 -28.73 5.56
CA LEU A 321 7.21 -29.54 4.44
C LEU A 321 8.28 -30.59 4.87
N GLN A 322 8.84 -30.48 6.07
CA GLN A 322 9.79 -31.43 6.65
C GLN A 322 9.14 -32.51 7.53
N ALA A 323 7.89 -32.32 7.92
CA ALA A 323 7.11 -33.22 8.76
C ALA A 323 6.36 -34.27 7.93
#